data_29b5733e9132270d6d578e358432320b
#
_entry.id   29b5733e9132270d6d578e358432320b
#
_cell.length_a   1.000
_cell.length_b   1.000
_cell.length_c   1.000
_cell.angle_alpha   90.00
_cell.angle_beta   90.00
_cell.angle_gamma   90.00
#
_symmetry.space_group_name_H-M   'P 1'
#
loop_
_entity.id
_entity.type
_entity.pdbx_description
1 polymer ?
#
loop_
_entity_poly.entity_id
_entity_poly.type
_entity_poly.pdbx_seq_one_letter_code
_entity_poly.pdbx_strand_id
1 'polypeptide(L)'
;MAPDTGEPGDGPVTQGAGGGGADSAAPRVDWDAAAAAFDDEPDHGLRDADVRRAWSGRLRSWLPVRPGDVLDLGCGTGSLSLLAAEQGHAVTGVDLSPAMLERARAKLAGHDAVFLTGDAALPPVGERCFDAVLVRHVLWTLPEPARVLRHWRSMLRPGGRLVLVEGVWGSTAPVGIPAVRLAALLAPLAGRTRVEHLSDDPALWGRAVDDERYAVVWSSPVTRTAP
;
A
#
# COMPACT_ATOMS: atom_id res chain seq x y z
N MET A 1 -62.11 -41.69 4.21
CA MET A 1 -63.30 -40.83 4.41
C MET A 1 -62.75 -39.40 4.32
N ALA A 2 -62.76 -38.84 3.14
CA ALA A 2 -62.73 -37.42 2.90
C ALA A 2 -64.12 -36.84 3.10
N PRO A 3 -64.42 -35.56 3.10
CA PRO A 3 -63.72 -34.39 2.50
C PRO A 3 -63.54 -33.27 3.54
N ASP A 4 -63.04 -32.06 3.29
CA ASP A 4 -63.55 -31.04 2.35
C ASP A 4 -62.66 -29.84 2.30
N THR A 5 -62.58 -29.29 1.16
CA THR A 5 -62.33 -28.00 0.52
C THR A 5 -62.28 -26.69 1.36
N GLY A 6 -61.48 -25.78 0.95
CA GLY A 6 -61.59 -24.36 1.27
C GLY A 6 -60.35 -23.45 0.85
N GLU A 7 -60.27 -23.09 -0.42
CA GLU A 7 -59.69 -21.82 -0.90
C GLU A 7 -60.81 -20.82 -1.14
N PRO A 8 -60.59 -19.51 -1.44
CA PRO A 8 -59.39 -18.72 -1.60
C PRO A 8 -59.43 -17.35 -0.87
N GLY A 9 -58.33 -16.61 -0.88
CA GLY A 9 -58.29 -15.20 -0.46
C GLY A 9 -57.18 -14.43 -1.10
N ASP A 10 -57.52 -13.77 -2.20
CA ASP A 10 -56.72 -12.86 -3.01
C ASP A 10 -56.42 -11.53 -2.30
N GLY A 11 -55.20 -10.93 -2.56
CA GLY A 11 -54.98 -9.51 -2.49
C GLY A 11 -53.69 -9.06 -1.74
N PRO A 12 -53.13 -7.94 -2.10
CA PRO A 12 -52.54 -7.55 -3.38
C PRO A 12 -51.02 -7.40 -3.39
N VAL A 13 -50.46 -7.52 -4.57
CA VAL A 13 -49.05 -7.23 -4.93
C VAL A 13 -48.76 -5.76 -4.68
N THR A 14 -47.70 -5.47 -3.87
CA THR A 14 -46.99 -4.19 -3.94
C THR A 14 -45.57 -4.45 -4.40
N GLN A 15 -45.30 -4.00 -5.61
CA GLN A 15 -43.94 -3.82 -6.13
C GLN A 15 -43.19 -2.76 -5.31
N GLY A 16 -42.06 -3.13 -4.78
CA GLY A 16 -41.06 -2.23 -4.19
C GLY A 16 -39.71 -2.53 -4.79
N ALA A 17 -39.41 -1.85 -5.88
CA ALA A 17 -38.06 -1.83 -6.43
C ALA A 17 -37.11 -1.10 -5.41
N GLY A 18 -36.06 -1.79 -5.00
CA GLY A 18 -35.00 -1.25 -4.17
C GLY A 18 -33.74 -2.03 -4.46
N GLY A 19 -33.06 -1.67 -5.55
CA GLY A 19 -31.73 -2.15 -5.86
C GLY A 19 -30.75 -1.63 -4.82
N GLY A 20 -30.43 -2.43 -3.82
CA GLY A 20 -29.30 -2.24 -2.95
C GLY A 20 -28.12 -2.99 -3.54
N GLY A 21 -27.23 -2.31 -4.26
CA GLY A 21 -25.91 -2.82 -4.60
C GLY A 21 -25.21 -3.20 -3.31
N ALA A 22 -24.97 -4.49 -3.10
CA ALA A 22 -24.12 -4.97 -2.03
C ALA A 22 -22.68 -4.52 -2.33
N ASP A 23 -22.31 -3.41 -1.71
CA ASP A 23 -20.92 -2.98 -1.58
C ASP A 23 -20.26 -4.03 -0.68
N SER A 24 -19.63 -5.04 -1.30
CA SER A 24 -18.87 -6.04 -0.57
C SER A 24 -17.55 -5.39 -0.13
N ALA A 25 -17.62 -4.61 0.92
CA ALA A 25 -16.43 -4.14 1.60
C ALA A 25 -15.59 -5.37 2.01
N ALA A 26 -14.35 -5.43 1.53
CA ALA A 26 -13.40 -6.45 1.98
C ALA A 26 -13.38 -6.50 3.51
N PRO A 27 -13.25 -7.70 4.13
CA PRO A 27 -13.23 -7.81 5.57
C PRO A 27 -12.16 -6.89 6.14
N ARG A 28 -12.55 -5.99 7.05
CA ARG A 28 -11.61 -5.07 7.69
C ARG A 28 -10.69 -5.89 8.59
N VAL A 29 -9.41 -5.93 8.21
CA VAL A 29 -8.38 -6.55 9.03
C VAL A 29 -8.18 -5.70 10.30
N ASP A 30 -8.17 -6.34 11.46
CA ASP A 30 -7.76 -5.70 12.71
C ASP A 30 -6.22 -5.66 12.75
N TRP A 31 -5.65 -4.55 12.31
CA TRP A 31 -4.21 -4.37 12.24
C TRP A 31 -3.54 -4.27 13.62
N ASP A 32 -4.26 -3.83 14.66
CA ASP A 32 -3.74 -3.82 16.03
C ASP A 32 -3.56 -5.24 16.55
N ALA A 33 -4.54 -6.10 16.33
CA ALA A 33 -4.43 -7.52 16.69
C ALA A 33 -3.34 -8.23 15.86
N ALA A 34 -3.22 -7.89 14.56
CA ALA A 34 -2.22 -8.49 13.66
C ALA A 34 -0.78 -8.07 13.99
N ALA A 35 -0.56 -6.92 14.62
CA ALA A 35 0.77 -6.36 14.85
C ALA A 35 1.73 -7.31 15.57
N ALA A 36 1.21 -8.16 16.46
CA ALA A 36 2.04 -9.08 17.27
C ALA A 36 2.81 -10.09 16.40
N ALA A 37 2.18 -10.64 15.38
CA ALA A 37 2.73 -11.68 14.51
C ALA A 37 3.13 -11.15 13.12
N PHE A 38 2.92 -9.86 12.83
CA PHE A 38 3.11 -9.30 11.50
C PHE A 38 4.53 -9.52 10.94
N ASP A 39 5.54 -9.43 11.81
CA ASP A 39 6.94 -9.63 11.44
C ASP A 39 7.36 -11.11 11.31
N ASP A 40 6.46 -12.06 11.53
CA ASP A 40 6.78 -13.49 11.41
C ASP A 40 6.83 -13.95 9.94
N GLU A 41 6.12 -13.25 9.06
CA GLU A 41 6.25 -13.46 7.62
C GLU A 41 7.61 -12.92 7.12
N PRO A 42 8.36 -13.70 6.31
CA PRO A 42 9.73 -13.36 5.90
C PRO A 42 9.85 -11.99 5.25
N ASP A 43 8.92 -11.64 4.37
CA ASP A 43 8.92 -10.38 3.62
C ASP A 43 8.33 -9.21 4.41
N HIS A 44 7.63 -9.44 5.53
CA HIS A 44 7.15 -8.38 6.41
C HIS A 44 8.20 -7.97 7.44
N GLY A 45 8.71 -8.94 8.21
CA GLY A 45 9.67 -8.66 9.29
C GLY A 45 11.09 -8.41 8.82
N LEU A 46 11.45 -8.93 7.65
CA LEU A 46 12.79 -8.87 7.07
C LEU A 46 13.87 -9.33 8.07
N ARG A 47 13.55 -10.40 8.84
CA ARG A 47 14.46 -10.97 9.84
C ARG A 47 15.54 -11.84 9.21
N ASP A 48 15.19 -12.53 8.11
CA ASP A 48 16.16 -13.29 7.32
C ASP A 48 17.13 -12.33 6.61
N ALA A 49 18.43 -12.61 6.72
CA ALA A 49 19.47 -11.73 6.24
C ALA A 49 19.51 -11.63 4.70
N ASP A 50 19.13 -12.69 4.01
CA ASP A 50 19.14 -12.71 2.54
C ASP A 50 17.92 -11.97 1.98
N VAL A 51 16.73 -12.21 2.57
CA VAL A 51 15.51 -11.46 2.26
C VAL A 51 15.72 -9.96 2.52
N ARG A 52 16.28 -9.62 3.70
CA ARG A 52 16.59 -8.24 4.05
C ARG A 52 17.55 -7.58 3.07
N ARG A 53 18.60 -8.29 2.66
CA ARG A 53 19.60 -7.80 1.69
C ARG A 53 18.95 -7.57 0.33
N ALA A 54 18.09 -8.48 -0.13
CA ALA A 54 17.36 -8.34 -1.39
C ALA A 54 16.47 -7.08 -1.38
N TRP A 55 15.64 -6.91 -0.34
CA TRP A 55 14.82 -5.71 -0.18
C TRP A 55 15.64 -4.43 -0.07
N SER A 56 16.75 -4.43 0.68
CA SER A 56 17.66 -3.27 0.79
C SER A 56 18.23 -2.88 -0.58
N GLY A 57 18.61 -3.87 -1.40
CA GLY A 57 19.09 -3.64 -2.76
C GLY A 57 18.02 -3.02 -3.67
N ARG A 58 16.80 -3.53 -3.63
CA ARG A 58 15.67 -2.98 -4.39
C ARG A 58 15.35 -1.56 -3.96
N LEU A 59 15.21 -1.33 -2.66
CA LEU A 59 14.88 -0.02 -2.10
C LEU A 59 15.92 1.03 -2.50
N ARG A 60 17.22 0.68 -2.46
CA ARG A 60 18.31 1.55 -2.93
C ARG A 60 18.19 1.94 -4.41
N SER A 61 17.63 1.07 -5.25
CA SER A 61 17.41 1.37 -6.67
C SER A 61 16.18 2.24 -6.92
N TRP A 62 15.21 2.22 -6.02
CA TRP A 62 13.95 2.93 -6.14
C TRP A 62 13.97 4.31 -5.48
N LEU A 63 14.61 4.43 -4.32
CA LEU A 63 14.72 5.70 -3.59
C LEU A 63 15.73 6.66 -4.26
N PRO A 64 15.69 7.94 -3.93
CA PRO A 64 16.71 8.89 -4.35
C PRO A 64 18.11 8.45 -3.95
N VAL A 65 19.09 8.66 -4.83
CA VAL A 65 20.50 8.28 -4.55
C VAL A 65 21.10 9.07 -3.39
N ARG A 66 20.68 10.33 -3.24
CA ARG A 66 21.11 11.18 -2.11
C ARG A 66 20.13 11.02 -0.96
N PRO A 67 20.61 10.98 0.29
CA PRO A 67 19.74 11.06 1.46
C PRO A 67 18.73 12.21 1.34
N GLY A 68 17.50 11.95 1.74
CA GLY A 68 16.40 12.90 1.67
C GLY A 68 15.21 12.43 2.50
N ASP A 69 14.12 13.17 2.43
CA ASP A 69 12.91 12.87 3.21
C ASP A 69 12.05 11.81 2.50
N VAL A 70 11.76 10.72 3.19
CA VAL A 70 10.90 9.62 2.73
C VAL A 70 9.63 9.59 3.58
N LEU A 71 8.47 9.58 2.92
CA LEU A 71 7.18 9.33 3.54
C LEU A 71 6.78 7.88 3.26
N ASP A 72 6.64 7.06 4.31
CA ASP A 72 6.24 5.64 4.22
C ASP A 72 4.78 5.52 4.67
N LEU A 73 3.87 5.27 3.73
CA LEU A 73 2.42 5.24 3.95
C LEU A 73 1.91 3.81 4.12
N GLY A 74 1.24 3.54 5.24
CA GLY A 74 0.94 2.20 5.70
C GLY A 74 2.21 1.48 6.10
N CYS A 75 3.07 2.15 6.88
CA CYS A 75 4.42 1.67 7.19
C CYS A 75 4.44 0.40 8.06
N GLY A 76 3.31 0.00 8.64
CA GLY A 76 3.20 -1.16 9.51
C GLY A 76 4.23 -1.12 10.64
N THR A 77 4.93 -2.22 10.85
CA THR A 77 5.99 -2.34 11.85
C THR A 77 7.32 -1.65 11.45
N GLY A 78 7.35 -0.92 10.33
CA GLY A 78 8.48 -0.08 9.92
C GLY A 78 9.65 -0.84 9.27
N SER A 79 9.45 -2.03 8.70
CA SER A 79 10.57 -2.79 8.11
C SER A 79 11.19 -2.10 6.90
N LEU A 80 10.40 -1.53 5.97
CA LEU A 80 10.94 -0.75 4.85
C LEU A 80 11.42 0.63 5.32
N SER A 81 10.74 1.23 6.29
CA SER A 81 11.19 2.46 6.97
C SER A 81 12.60 2.30 7.52
N LEU A 82 12.90 1.17 8.19
CA LEU A 82 14.23 0.89 8.72
C LEU A 82 15.27 0.79 7.61
N LEU A 83 14.98 0.07 6.52
CA LEU A 83 15.91 -0.03 5.39
C LEU A 83 16.19 1.34 4.73
N ALA A 84 15.18 2.21 4.66
CA ALA A 84 15.35 3.58 4.16
C ALA A 84 16.23 4.42 5.10
N ALA A 85 15.99 4.33 6.42
CA ALA A 85 16.78 5.03 7.43
C ALA A 85 18.25 4.55 7.46
N GLU A 86 18.51 3.25 7.31
CA GLU A 86 19.86 2.68 7.18
C GLU A 86 20.60 3.16 5.91
N GLN A 87 19.86 3.58 4.89
CA GLN A 87 20.41 4.20 3.69
C GLN A 87 20.60 5.71 3.83
N GLY A 88 20.35 6.26 5.02
CA GLY A 88 20.58 7.65 5.39
C GLY A 88 19.41 8.59 5.15
N HIS A 89 18.22 8.07 4.78
CA HIS A 89 17.02 8.89 4.62
C HIS A 89 16.39 9.24 5.97
N ALA A 90 15.84 10.46 6.08
CA ALA A 90 14.92 10.82 7.15
C ALA A 90 13.53 10.25 6.83
N VAL A 91 12.95 9.50 7.75
CA VAL A 91 11.70 8.78 7.49
C VAL A 91 10.54 9.37 8.28
N THR A 92 9.41 9.56 7.60
CA THR A 92 8.12 9.80 8.25
C THR A 92 7.21 8.62 7.90
N GLY A 93 6.91 7.78 8.89
CA GLY A 93 5.97 6.66 8.73
C GLY A 93 4.57 7.06 9.15
N VAL A 94 3.57 6.62 8.40
CA VAL A 94 2.14 6.81 8.72
C VAL A 94 1.45 5.45 8.67
N ASP A 95 0.70 5.12 9.71
CA ASP A 95 -0.13 3.91 9.75
C ASP A 95 -1.41 4.17 10.56
N LEU A 96 -2.47 3.42 10.28
CA LEU A 96 -3.72 3.49 11.03
C LEU A 96 -3.61 2.83 12.42
N SER A 97 -2.74 1.82 12.55
CA SER A 97 -2.60 1.00 13.75
C SER A 97 -1.58 1.58 14.72
N PRO A 98 -1.99 2.03 15.90
CA PRO A 98 -1.05 2.41 16.97
C PRO A 98 -0.11 1.28 17.38
N ALA A 99 -0.58 0.02 17.39
CA ALA A 99 0.22 -1.14 17.75
C ALA A 99 1.33 -1.42 16.71
N MET A 100 1.06 -1.24 15.42
CA MET A 100 2.09 -1.28 14.37
C MET A 100 3.14 -0.19 14.61
N LEU A 101 2.71 1.04 14.86
CA LEU A 101 3.61 2.18 15.07
C LEU A 101 4.46 2.05 16.34
N GLU A 102 3.97 1.41 17.38
CA GLU A 102 4.78 1.10 18.57
C GLU A 102 5.97 0.22 18.19
N ARG A 103 5.75 -0.82 17.40
CA ARG A 103 6.81 -1.69 16.88
C ARG A 103 7.76 -0.95 15.96
N ALA A 104 7.22 -0.09 15.08
CA ALA A 104 8.05 0.72 14.19
C ALA A 104 8.97 1.66 14.98
N ARG A 105 8.47 2.32 16.02
CA ARG A 105 9.28 3.17 16.91
C ARG A 105 10.38 2.38 17.63
N ALA A 106 10.06 1.19 18.11
CA ALA A 106 11.05 0.32 18.75
C ALA A 106 12.11 -0.14 17.75
N LYS A 107 11.70 -0.53 16.53
CA LYS A 107 12.58 -1.00 15.45
C LYS A 107 13.54 0.09 14.95
N LEU A 108 13.08 1.33 14.86
CA LEU A 108 13.86 2.47 14.38
C LEU A 108 14.44 3.34 15.50
N ALA A 109 14.53 2.82 16.73
CA ALA A 109 15.17 3.55 17.83
C ALA A 109 16.61 3.92 17.45
N GLY A 110 16.95 5.21 17.53
CA GLY A 110 18.26 5.74 17.15
C GLY A 110 18.43 6.15 15.70
N HIS A 111 17.40 5.97 14.86
CA HIS A 111 17.36 6.50 13.48
C HIS A 111 16.58 7.80 13.39
N ASP A 112 16.82 8.58 12.33
CA ASP A 112 16.03 9.78 12.02
C ASP A 112 14.66 9.36 11.44
N ALA A 113 13.73 9.07 12.34
CA ALA A 113 12.40 8.58 11.98
C ALA A 113 11.30 9.13 12.91
N VAL A 114 10.18 9.50 12.32
CA VAL A 114 8.96 9.96 13.01
C VAL A 114 7.78 9.13 12.57
N PHE A 115 6.90 8.73 13.50
CA PHE A 115 5.73 7.91 13.23
C PHE A 115 4.45 8.58 13.69
N LEU A 116 3.47 8.70 12.77
CA LEU A 116 2.20 9.38 12.94
C LEU A 116 1.04 8.40 12.73
N THR A 117 0.09 8.38 13.63
CA THR A 117 -1.17 7.64 13.41
C THR A 117 -2.04 8.43 12.44
N GLY A 118 -2.48 7.79 11.35
CA GLY A 118 -3.32 8.45 10.35
C GLY A 118 -3.65 7.59 9.15
N ASP A 119 -4.57 8.10 8.33
CA ASP A 119 -4.98 7.47 7.08
C ASP A 119 -3.94 7.74 5.99
N ALA A 120 -3.48 6.67 5.33
CA ALA A 120 -2.56 6.75 4.20
C ALA A 120 -3.14 7.54 3.01
N ALA A 121 -4.47 7.54 2.83
CA ALA A 121 -5.13 8.32 1.78
C ALA A 121 -5.03 9.83 2.01
N LEU A 122 -5.00 10.26 3.28
CA LEU A 122 -4.88 11.67 3.70
C LEU A 122 -3.94 11.77 4.92
N PRO A 123 -2.63 11.56 4.74
CA PRO A 123 -1.69 11.48 5.84
C PRO A 123 -1.57 12.83 6.59
N PRO A 124 -1.44 12.80 7.94
CA PRO A 124 -1.41 14.02 8.76
C PRO A 124 -0.02 14.68 8.74
N VAL A 125 0.51 14.96 7.56
CA VAL A 125 1.85 15.54 7.35
C VAL A 125 1.84 17.05 7.05
N GLY A 126 0.65 17.66 7.00
CA GLY A 126 0.49 19.09 6.69
C GLY A 126 1.01 19.43 5.28
N GLU A 127 1.71 20.55 5.16
CA GLU A 127 2.28 21.03 3.88
C GLU A 127 3.69 20.50 3.59
N ARG A 128 4.15 19.48 4.35
CA ARG A 128 5.47 18.91 4.13
C ARG A 128 5.56 18.25 2.76
N CYS A 129 6.72 18.42 2.13
CA CYS A 129 7.06 17.76 0.87
C CYS A 129 8.22 16.80 1.06
N PHE A 130 8.22 15.73 0.26
CA PHE A 130 9.14 14.60 0.38
C PHE A 130 9.89 14.33 -0.93
N ASP A 131 11.06 13.71 -0.82
CA ASP A 131 11.84 13.26 -1.97
C ASP A 131 11.33 11.91 -2.51
N ALA A 132 10.70 11.11 -1.64
CA ALA A 132 9.98 9.92 -2.03
C ALA A 132 8.75 9.68 -1.15
N VAL A 133 7.69 9.13 -1.76
CA VAL A 133 6.57 8.48 -1.07
C VAL A 133 6.68 6.99 -1.35
N LEU A 134 6.85 6.20 -0.29
CA LEU A 134 6.95 4.75 -0.30
C LEU A 134 5.62 4.16 0.17
N VAL A 135 5.13 3.17 -0.54
CA VAL A 135 3.88 2.48 -0.22
C VAL A 135 4.04 1.01 -0.52
N ARG A 136 3.64 0.15 0.41
CA ARG A 136 3.65 -1.29 0.18
C ARG A 136 2.36 -1.93 0.64
N HIS A 137 1.64 -2.58 -0.31
CA HIS A 137 0.42 -3.34 -0.07
C HIS A 137 -0.73 -2.53 0.58
N VAL A 138 -0.84 -1.24 0.22
CA VAL A 138 -1.83 -0.32 0.82
C VAL A 138 -2.79 0.25 -0.22
N LEU A 139 -2.31 0.65 -1.40
CA LEU A 139 -3.13 1.37 -2.38
C LEU A 139 -4.39 0.61 -2.78
N TRP A 140 -4.31 -0.73 -2.89
CA TRP A 140 -5.44 -1.58 -3.27
C TRP A 140 -6.58 -1.58 -2.22
N THR A 141 -6.28 -1.22 -0.97
CA THR A 141 -7.28 -1.13 0.12
C THR A 141 -7.99 0.21 0.16
N LEU A 142 -7.46 1.22 -0.55
CA LEU A 142 -7.95 2.59 -0.45
C LEU A 142 -9.04 2.86 -1.49
N PRO A 143 -10.10 3.59 -1.11
CA PRO A 143 -11.10 4.05 -2.06
C PRO A 143 -10.48 5.09 -3.02
N GLU A 144 -11.02 5.17 -4.23
CA GLU A 144 -10.64 6.19 -5.24
C GLU A 144 -9.12 6.28 -5.49
N PRO A 145 -8.41 5.19 -5.86
CA PRO A 145 -6.94 5.17 -5.96
C PRO A 145 -6.38 6.24 -6.89
N ALA A 146 -7.10 6.64 -7.93
CA ALA A 146 -6.68 7.74 -8.81
C ALA A 146 -6.62 9.09 -8.09
N ARG A 147 -7.53 9.35 -7.13
CA ARG A 147 -7.52 10.57 -6.31
C ARG A 147 -6.38 10.51 -5.30
N VAL A 148 -6.19 9.37 -4.67
CA VAL A 148 -5.12 9.12 -3.71
C VAL A 148 -3.76 9.33 -4.36
N LEU A 149 -3.51 8.77 -5.54
CA LEU A 149 -2.25 8.94 -6.28
C LEU A 149 -1.99 10.41 -6.65
N ARG A 150 -3.01 11.18 -7.03
CA ARG A 150 -2.84 12.62 -7.27
C ARG A 150 -2.44 13.36 -5.99
N HIS A 151 -3.04 12.99 -4.86
CA HIS A 151 -2.70 13.59 -3.56
C HIS A 151 -1.26 13.22 -3.16
N TRP A 152 -0.87 11.96 -3.24
CA TRP A 152 0.51 11.55 -2.94
C TRP A 152 1.54 12.24 -3.84
N ARG A 153 1.21 12.40 -5.14
CA ARG A 153 2.06 13.17 -6.04
C ARG A 153 2.24 14.62 -5.58
N SER A 154 1.18 15.27 -5.06
CA SER A 154 1.26 16.68 -4.62
C SER A 154 2.18 16.88 -3.42
N MET A 155 2.47 15.82 -2.67
CA MET A 155 3.41 15.85 -1.54
C MET A 155 4.87 15.63 -1.96
N LEU A 156 5.15 15.45 -3.26
CA LEU A 156 6.51 15.27 -3.74
C LEU A 156 7.17 16.59 -4.12
N ARG A 157 8.43 16.71 -3.76
CA ARG A 157 9.31 17.74 -4.31
C ARG A 157 9.51 17.56 -5.81
N PRO A 158 9.94 18.59 -6.56
CA PRO A 158 10.36 18.44 -7.95
C PRO A 158 11.44 17.36 -8.09
N GLY A 159 11.24 16.40 -8.99
CA GLY A 159 12.12 15.24 -9.15
C GLY A 159 11.89 14.11 -8.16
N GLY A 160 10.93 14.26 -7.25
CA GLY A 160 10.55 13.23 -6.28
C GLY A 160 9.90 12.01 -6.91
N ARG A 161 9.76 10.93 -6.13
CA ARG A 161 9.32 9.60 -6.60
C ARG A 161 8.15 9.06 -5.80
N LEU A 162 7.20 8.40 -6.49
CA LEU A 162 6.31 7.43 -5.87
C LEU A 162 6.90 6.03 -6.07
N VAL A 163 7.07 5.31 -4.99
CA VAL A 163 7.53 3.91 -4.97
C VAL A 163 6.38 3.07 -4.44
N LEU A 164 5.74 2.32 -5.31
CA LEU A 164 4.52 1.56 -5.01
C LEU A 164 4.82 0.08 -5.20
N VAL A 165 4.81 -0.68 -4.12
CA VAL A 165 4.98 -2.14 -4.14
C VAL A 165 3.60 -2.75 -3.92
N GLU A 166 3.09 -3.44 -4.93
CA GLU A 166 1.73 -3.98 -4.94
C GLU A 166 1.71 -5.37 -5.59
N GLY A 167 0.54 -5.97 -5.62
CA GLY A 167 0.36 -7.28 -6.23
C GLY A 167 -1.11 -7.65 -6.38
N VAL A 168 -1.33 -8.90 -6.80
CA VAL A 168 -2.63 -9.57 -6.81
C VAL A 168 -2.48 -10.91 -6.12
N TRP A 169 -3.16 -11.08 -5.01
CA TRP A 169 -3.04 -12.25 -4.15
C TRP A 169 -4.30 -13.10 -4.16
N GLY A 170 -4.13 -14.41 -4.07
CA GLY A 170 -5.22 -15.38 -4.02
C GLY A 170 -5.65 -15.86 -5.39
N SER A 171 -5.83 -17.20 -5.51
CA SER A 171 -6.20 -17.86 -6.78
C SER A 171 -7.71 -17.91 -7.01
N THR A 172 -8.51 -18.02 -5.93
CA THR A 172 -9.97 -18.21 -6.04
C THR A 172 -10.74 -16.90 -5.96
N ALA A 173 -10.28 -15.98 -5.11
CA ALA A 173 -10.86 -14.64 -4.95
C ALA A 173 -9.70 -13.64 -4.90
N PRO A 174 -9.12 -13.27 -6.05
CA PRO A 174 -7.94 -12.42 -6.09
C PRO A 174 -8.25 -11.04 -5.54
N VAL A 175 -7.39 -10.57 -4.63
CA VAL A 175 -7.41 -9.23 -4.07
C VAL A 175 -6.13 -8.48 -4.46
N GLY A 176 -6.19 -7.17 -4.57
CA GLY A 176 -5.05 -6.38 -4.96
C GLY A 176 -5.30 -5.54 -6.22
N ILE A 177 -4.24 -5.02 -6.79
CA ILE A 177 -4.30 -4.18 -7.99
C ILE A 177 -3.29 -4.71 -9.01
N PRO A 178 -3.71 -5.10 -10.24
CA PRO A 178 -2.78 -5.55 -11.27
C PRO A 178 -1.84 -4.44 -11.74
N ALA A 179 -0.60 -4.79 -12.11
CA ALA A 179 0.42 -3.83 -12.57
C ALA A 179 -0.05 -2.95 -13.72
N VAL A 180 -0.76 -3.55 -14.69
CA VAL A 180 -1.33 -2.83 -15.84
C VAL A 180 -2.35 -1.78 -15.40
N ARG A 181 -3.17 -2.09 -14.39
CA ARG A 181 -4.17 -1.15 -13.85
C ARG A 181 -3.49 -0.01 -13.11
N LEU A 182 -2.48 -0.31 -12.28
CA LEU A 182 -1.75 0.73 -11.56
C LEU A 182 -0.99 1.65 -12.53
N ALA A 183 -0.35 1.10 -13.55
CA ALA A 183 0.30 1.90 -14.60
C ALA A 183 -0.70 2.82 -15.32
N ALA A 184 -1.90 2.33 -15.64
CA ALA A 184 -2.96 3.14 -16.25
C ALA A 184 -3.45 4.27 -15.33
N LEU A 185 -3.54 4.04 -14.01
CA LEU A 185 -3.90 5.06 -13.03
C LEU A 185 -2.84 6.16 -12.91
N LEU A 186 -1.57 5.83 -13.14
CA LEU A 186 -0.44 6.77 -13.09
C LEU A 186 -0.26 7.54 -14.42
N ALA A 187 -0.74 7.02 -15.55
CA ALA A 187 -0.55 7.63 -16.87
C ALA A 187 -1.00 9.10 -16.96
N PRO A 188 -2.12 9.55 -16.32
CA PRO A 188 -2.52 10.95 -16.30
C PRO A 188 -1.59 11.87 -15.49
N LEU A 189 -0.74 11.30 -14.64
CA LEU A 189 0.22 12.07 -13.86
C LEU A 189 1.47 12.30 -14.71
N ALA A 190 1.68 13.54 -15.15
CA ALA A 190 2.85 13.87 -15.96
C ALA A 190 4.15 13.43 -15.26
N GLY A 191 4.80 12.39 -15.77
CA GLY A 191 6.00 11.79 -15.18
C GLY A 191 6.45 10.54 -15.94
N ARG A 192 7.48 9.88 -15.41
CA ARG A 192 8.01 8.62 -15.97
C ARG A 192 7.63 7.47 -15.05
N THR A 193 7.02 6.45 -15.61
CA THR A 193 6.66 5.21 -14.89
C THR A 193 7.60 4.08 -15.32
N ARG A 194 8.14 3.35 -14.34
CA ARG A 194 8.87 2.09 -14.53
C ARG A 194 8.18 1.03 -13.70
N VAL A 195 7.87 -0.09 -14.32
CA VAL A 195 7.31 -1.27 -13.65
C VAL A 195 8.39 -2.34 -13.56
N GLU A 196 8.54 -2.95 -12.41
CA GLU A 196 9.41 -4.10 -12.17
C GLU A 196 8.57 -5.25 -11.64
N HIS A 197 8.58 -6.39 -12.33
CA HIS A 197 7.99 -7.63 -11.81
C HIS A 197 8.91 -8.22 -10.75
N LEU A 198 8.33 -8.65 -9.64
CA LEU A 198 9.06 -9.13 -8.47
C LEU A 198 8.73 -10.60 -8.14
N SER A 199 7.73 -11.19 -8.80
CA SER A 199 7.31 -12.57 -8.55
C SER A 199 8.45 -13.58 -8.79
N ASP A 200 9.28 -13.32 -9.80
CA ASP A 200 10.38 -14.20 -10.19
C ASP A 200 11.64 -14.08 -9.31
N ASP A 201 11.61 -13.22 -8.28
CA ASP A 201 12.75 -13.05 -7.37
C ASP A 201 12.42 -13.65 -5.98
N PRO A 202 12.63 -14.95 -5.76
CA PRO A 202 12.29 -15.59 -4.50
C PRO A 202 13.09 -15.07 -3.29
N ALA A 203 14.21 -14.39 -3.54
CA ALA A 203 14.98 -13.78 -2.46
C ALA A 203 14.23 -12.64 -1.76
N LEU A 204 13.28 -12.00 -2.42
CA LEU A 204 12.44 -10.97 -1.80
C LEU A 204 11.39 -11.55 -0.84
N TRP A 205 10.97 -12.80 -1.07
CA TRP A 205 9.83 -13.39 -0.39
C TRP A 205 10.22 -14.52 0.59
N GLY A 206 11.50 -14.92 0.58
CA GLY A 206 11.98 -16.09 1.32
C GLY A 206 11.47 -17.43 0.77
N ARG A 207 10.73 -17.39 -0.34
CA ARG A 207 10.14 -18.56 -1.04
C ARG A 207 9.78 -18.21 -2.48
N ALA A 208 9.53 -19.20 -3.31
CA ALA A 208 8.88 -18.99 -4.60
C ALA A 208 7.42 -18.54 -4.38
N VAL A 209 6.95 -17.64 -5.23
CA VAL A 209 5.57 -17.15 -5.26
C VAL A 209 5.04 -17.28 -6.68
N ASP A 210 3.74 -17.54 -6.83
CA ASP A 210 3.03 -17.71 -8.10
C ASP A 210 2.00 -16.61 -8.36
N ASP A 211 1.82 -15.72 -7.40
CA ASP A 211 0.98 -14.55 -7.51
C ASP A 211 1.71 -13.36 -8.16
N GLU A 212 0.96 -12.40 -8.71
CA GLU A 212 1.55 -11.20 -9.30
C GLU A 212 2.07 -10.28 -8.19
N ARG A 213 3.38 -10.01 -8.20
CA ARG A 213 4.05 -9.04 -7.32
C ARG A 213 4.95 -8.13 -8.13
N TYR A 214 4.87 -6.85 -7.87
CA TYR A 214 5.60 -5.85 -8.66
C TYR A 214 5.88 -4.58 -7.87
N ALA A 215 6.82 -3.79 -8.35
CA ALA A 215 7.02 -2.42 -7.93
C ALA A 215 6.77 -1.47 -9.10
N VAL A 216 6.17 -0.33 -8.81
CA VAL A 216 6.10 0.79 -9.74
C VAL A 216 6.88 1.96 -9.15
N VAL A 217 7.85 2.44 -9.91
CA VAL A 217 8.56 3.68 -9.59
C VAL A 217 8.11 4.74 -10.58
N TRP A 218 7.30 5.68 -10.10
CA TRP A 218 6.94 6.87 -10.83
C TRP A 218 7.84 8.03 -10.40
N SER A 219 8.32 8.82 -11.36
CA SER A 219 9.20 9.97 -11.08
C SER A 219 8.58 11.24 -11.66
N SER A 220 8.51 12.27 -10.83
CA SER A 220 8.09 13.61 -11.23
C SER A 220 9.07 14.21 -12.25
N PRO A 221 8.60 15.00 -13.21
CA PRO A 221 9.49 15.76 -14.08
C PRO A 221 10.43 16.64 -13.25
N VAL A 222 11.70 16.66 -13.61
CA VAL A 222 12.62 17.67 -13.09
C VAL A 222 12.31 18.97 -13.82
N THR A 223 11.72 19.93 -13.14
CA THR A 223 11.58 21.27 -13.70
C THR A 223 12.98 21.87 -13.82
N ARG A 224 13.57 21.84 -15.01
CA ARG A 224 14.76 22.63 -15.27
C ARG A 224 14.30 24.09 -15.22
N THR A 225 14.59 24.79 -14.14
CA THR A 225 14.63 26.24 -14.18
C THR A 225 15.60 26.61 -15.29
N ALA A 226 15.12 27.27 -16.32
CA ALA A 226 15.99 27.86 -17.34
C ALA A 226 16.90 28.89 -16.66
N PRO A 227 18.16 28.99 -17.08
CA PRO A 227 19.12 29.95 -16.54
C PRO A 227 18.67 31.38 -16.74
#